data_dce127c25cf84ea06a26f31d11b66d14
#
_entry.id   dce127c25cf84ea06a26f31d11b66d14
#
_cell.length_a   1.000
_cell.length_b   1.000
_cell.length_c   1.000
_cell.angle_alpha   90.00
_cell.angle_beta   90.00
_cell.angle_gamma   90.00
#
_symmetry.space_group_name_H-M   'P 1'
#
loop_
_entity.id
_entity.type
_entity.pdbx_description
1 polymer ?
#
loop_
_entity_poly.entity_id
_entity_poly.type
_entity_poly.pdbx_seq_one_letter_code
_entity_poly.pdbx_strand_id
1 'polypeptide(L)'
;VFFTLFTNKKKGLCMIQLEHISKKFKKKTVLNDISYTFEAGKIYGIYGINGSGKTMLLRIISGLVFPTSGSIIINGKTLHKEISFPDHMGLIIENMELQPQLTAFENLEELNKINHYATTSDIQDALRKINLQSNEKVKKFSLGMKQKLNIAQAIFENPQLLLLDEPTNALDTDTIGCLKAILEDLKKKNCCIIIATHDHQNITSLCDQILEMKEGNLYDKN
;
A
#
# COMPACT_ATOMS: atom_id res chain seq x y z
N VAL A 1 -14.43 17.40 -31.54
CA VAL A 1 -13.27 18.30 -31.62
C VAL A 1 -13.10 18.93 -30.23
N PHE A 2 -12.25 18.37 -29.40
CA PHE A 2 -11.36 19.02 -28.43
C PHE A 2 -10.64 17.91 -27.62
N PHE A 3 -9.66 17.26 -28.26
CA PHE A 3 -8.61 16.54 -27.56
C PHE A 3 -7.57 17.60 -27.20
N THR A 4 -7.61 18.10 -25.98
CA THR A 4 -6.54 18.94 -25.46
C THR A 4 -5.53 18.07 -24.75
N LEU A 5 -4.41 17.90 -25.43
CA LEU A 5 -3.14 17.32 -24.99
C LEU A 5 -2.76 17.76 -23.56
N PHE A 6 -2.81 16.85 -22.60
CA PHE A 6 -1.99 16.93 -21.40
C PHE A 6 -0.70 16.13 -21.61
N THR A 7 0.18 16.64 -22.45
CA THR A 7 1.58 16.22 -22.49
C THR A 7 2.38 17.09 -21.53
N ASN A 8 2.31 16.78 -20.26
CA ASN A 8 3.37 17.20 -19.35
C ASN A 8 4.04 15.91 -18.82
N LYS A 9 5.08 15.47 -19.52
CA LYS A 9 6.06 14.50 -19.06
C LYS A 9 6.84 15.08 -17.88
N LYS A 10 6.24 15.14 -16.70
CA LYS A 10 7.00 15.17 -15.44
C LYS A 10 7.50 13.75 -15.19
N LYS A 11 8.78 13.52 -15.50
CA LYS A 11 9.50 12.28 -15.14
C LYS A 11 9.29 12.01 -13.63
N GLY A 12 8.75 10.85 -13.27
CA GLY A 12 8.94 10.22 -11.99
C GLY A 12 7.84 10.36 -10.95
N LEU A 13 6.65 10.85 -11.26
CA LEU A 13 5.55 10.94 -10.29
C LEU A 13 4.60 9.75 -10.48
N CYS A 14 4.48 8.89 -9.46
CA CYS A 14 3.51 7.79 -9.45
C CYS A 14 2.10 8.37 -9.53
N MET A 15 1.33 8.02 -10.54
CA MET A 15 -0.07 8.38 -10.69
C MET A 15 -0.87 7.12 -11.01
N ILE A 16 -1.93 6.89 -10.23
CA ILE A 16 -2.83 5.75 -10.41
C ILE A 16 -4.19 6.30 -10.79
N GLN A 17 -4.68 5.91 -11.95
CA GLN A 17 -6.02 6.26 -12.42
C GLN A 17 -6.89 5.02 -12.43
N LEU A 18 -7.98 5.05 -11.69
CA LEU A 18 -9.03 4.06 -11.69
C LEU A 18 -10.13 4.57 -12.62
N GLU A 19 -10.52 3.77 -13.60
CA GLU A 19 -11.56 4.10 -14.58
C GLU A 19 -12.66 3.04 -14.52
N HIS A 20 -13.81 3.40 -13.95
CA HIS A 20 -15.01 2.56 -13.90
C HIS A 20 -14.79 1.16 -13.31
N ILE A 21 -13.96 1.06 -12.25
CA ILE A 21 -13.59 -0.20 -11.62
C ILE A 21 -14.79 -0.82 -10.92
N SER A 22 -15.15 -2.01 -11.36
CA SER A 22 -16.15 -2.83 -10.67
C SER A 22 -15.60 -4.23 -10.40
N LYS A 23 -16.02 -4.84 -9.28
CA LYS A 23 -15.70 -6.22 -8.94
C LYS A 23 -16.93 -6.96 -8.45
N LYS A 24 -17.24 -8.08 -9.11
CA LYS A 24 -18.35 -8.96 -8.77
C LYS A 24 -17.86 -10.38 -8.52
N PHE A 25 -18.39 -11.02 -7.50
CA PHE A 25 -18.25 -12.46 -7.25
C PHE A 25 -19.62 -13.10 -7.30
N LYS A 26 -19.90 -13.90 -8.33
CA LYS A 26 -21.22 -14.49 -8.59
C LYS A 26 -22.30 -13.38 -8.61
N LYS A 27 -23.18 -13.35 -7.60
CA LYS A 27 -24.28 -12.36 -7.48
C LYS A 27 -23.95 -11.15 -6.59
N LYS A 28 -22.78 -11.15 -5.90
CA LYS A 28 -22.40 -10.09 -4.96
C LYS A 28 -21.48 -9.09 -5.67
N THR A 29 -21.89 -7.83 -5.74
CA THR A 29 -21.02 -6.70 -6.12
C THR A 29 -20.21 -6.30 -4.89
N VAL A 30 -18.87 -6.24 -5.03
CA VAL A 30 -17.94 -5.87 -3.98
C VAL A 30 -17.38 -4.48 -4.20
N LEU A 31 -17.14 -4.11 -5.47
CA LEU A 31 -16.80 -2.75 -5.90
C LEU A 31 -17.75 -2.34 -7.01
N ASN A 32 -18.20 -1.09 -7.00
CA ASN A 32 -19.22 -0.60 -7.89
C ASN A 32 -18.81 0.72 -8.54
N ASP A 33 -18.37 0.65 -9.80
CA ASP A 33 -18.10 1.79 -10.68
C ASP A 33 -17.18 2.89 -10.11
N ILE A 34 -16.04 2.45 -9.52
CA ILE A 34 -15.09 3.37 -8.89
C ILE A 34 -14.23 4.04 -9.95
N SER A 35 -14.25 5.38 -9.98
CA SER A 35 -13.33 6.21 -10.75
C SER A 35 -12.65 7.19 -9.81
N TYR A 36 -11.31 7.16 -9.75
CA TYR A 36 -10.53 8.02 -8.87
C TYR A 36 -9.07 8.12 -9.34
N THR A 37 -8.40 9.23 -9.00
CA THR A 37 -6.97 9.42 -9.30
C THR A 37 -6.19 9.62 -8.01
N PHE A 38 -5.19 8.77 -7.78
CA PHE A 38 -4.20 8.93 -6.70
C PHE A 38 -2.92 9.52 -7.28
N GLU A 39 -2.40 10.55 -6.61
CA GLU A 39 -1.22 11.29 -7.02
C GLU A 39 0.00 10.95 -6.17
N ALA A 40 1.18 11.08 -6.73
CA ALA A 40 2.43 10.95 -6.01
C ALA A 40 2.59 12.02 -4.91
N GLY A 41 3.34 11.68 -3.86
CA GLY A 41 3.64 12.61 -2.78
C GLY A 41 2.43 12.95 -1.92
N LYS A 42 1.43 12.08 -1.90
CA LYS A 42 0.26 12.18 -1.03
C LYS A 42 -0.02 10.88 -0.27
N ILE A 43 -0.59 11.03 0.91
CA ILE A 43 -1.07 9.94 1.75
C ILE A 43 -2.60 9.95 1.72
N TYR A 44 -3.19 8.93 1.12
CA TYR A 44 -4.63 8.73 1.05
C TYR A 44 -5.08 7.71 2.08
N GLY A 45 -6.13 8.05 2.83
CA GLY A 45 -6.78 7.14 3.74
C GLY A 45 -8.12 6.64 3.19
N ILE A 46 -8.31 5.35 3.08
CA ILE A 46 -9.59 4.74 2.72
C ILE A 46 -10.23 4.18 4.00
N TYR A 47 -11.20 4.93 4.53
CA TYR A 47 -11.95 4.54 5.71
C TYR A 47 -13.23 3.78 5.33
N GLY A 48 -13.62 2.82 6.14
CA GLY A 48 -14.89 2.12 5.99
C GLY A 48 -14.99 0.88 6.88
N ILE A 49 -16.21 0.41 7.11
CA ILE A 49 -16.47 -0.79 7.91
C ILE A 49 -15.87 -2.05 7.26
N ASN A 50 -15.73 -3.12 8.04
CA ASN A 50 -15.30 -4.41 7.52
C ASN A 50 -16.28 -4.92 6.44
N GLY A 51 -15.72 -5.42 5.33
CA GLY A 51 -16.49 -5.88 4.18
C GLY A 51 -16.99 -4.78 3.23
N SER A 52 -16.64 -3.51 3.43
CA SER A 52 -17.01 -2.41 2.53
C SER A 52 -16.32 -2.43 1.17
N GLY A 53 -15.22 -3.18 1.00
CA GLY A 53 -14.48 -3.30 -0.25
C GLY A 53 -13.04 -2.77 -0.23
N LYS A 54 -12.54 -2.19 0.88
CA LYS A 54 -11.20 -1.58 1.00
C LYS A 54 -10.07 -2.52 0.57
N THR A 55 -9.95 -3.68 1.21
CA THR A 55 -8.95 -4.70 0.88
C THR A 55 -9.04 -5.13 -0.59
N MET A 56 -10.29 -5.27 -1.13
CA MET A 56 -10.48 -5.63 -2.52
C MET A 56 -9.95 -4.55 -3.47
N LEU A 57 -10.16 -3.27 -3.15
CA LEU A 57 -9.63 -2.17 -3.93
C LEU A 57 -8.10 -2.19 -3.94
N LEU A 58 -7.46 -2.36 -2.77
CA LEU A 58 -6.00 -2.49 -2.69
C LEU A 58 -5.47 -3.69 -3.50
N ARG A 59 -6.13 -4.85 -3.43
CA ARG A 59 -5.76 -6.03 -4.22
C ARG A 59 -5.87 -5.80 -5.73
N ILE A 60 -6.83 -5.01 -6.16
CA ILE A 60 -7.01 -4.67 -7.58
C ILE A 60 -5.94 -3.67 -8.02
N ILE A 61 -5.64 -2.62 -7.23
CA ILE A 61 -4.58 -1.66 -7.50
C ILE A 61 -3.21 -2.34 -7.54
N SER A 62 -2.95 -3.29 -6.64
CA SER A 62 -1.69 -4.05 -6.59
C SER A 62 -1.50 -5.04 -7.75
N GLY A 63 -2.54 -5.31 -8.54
CA GLY A 63 -2.49 -6.31 -9.61
C GLY A 63 -2.74 -7.75 -9.16
N LEU A 64 -2.99 -8.00 -7.88
CA LEU A 64 -3.27 -9.34 -7.37
C LEU A 64 -4.64 -9.88 -7.80
N VAL A 65 -5.57 -9.01 -8.13
CA VAL A 65 -6.93 -9.37 -8.53
C VAL A 65 -7.36 -8.56 -9.75
N PHE A 66 -7.88 -9.22 -10.76
CA PHE A 66 -8.47 -8.56 -11.93
C PHE A 66 -9.81 -7.90 -11.57
N PRO A 67 -10.09 -6.67 -12.00
CA PRO A 67 -11.45 -6.12 -11.94
C PRO A 67 -12.39 -6.93 -12.84
N THR A 68 -13.70 -6.87 -12.60
CA THR A 68 -14.72 -7.44 -13.50
C THR A 68 -14.94 -6.54 -14.71
N SER A 69 -14.84 -5.21 -14.51
CA SER A 69 -14.89 -4.19 -15.56
C SER A 69 -14.07 -2.97 -15.14
N GLY A 70 -13.76 -2.11 -16.09
CA GLY A 70 -12.92 -0.94 -15.91
C GLY A 70 -11.46 -1.21 -16.19
N SER A 71 -10.62 -0.17 -16.04
CA SER A 71 -9.18 -0.23 -16.25
C SER A 71 -8.42 0.56 -15.18
N ILE A 72 -7.17 0.14 -14.94
CA ILE A 72 -6.25 0.83 -14.05
C ILE A 72 -5.04 1.25 -14.85
N ILE A 73 -4.71 2.53 -14.79
CA ILE A 73 -3.54 3.09 -15.44
C ILE A 73 -2.56 3.52 -14.37
N ILE A 74 -1.35 2.99 -14.41
CA ILE A 74 -0.27 3.31 -13.48
C ILE A 74 0.90 3.87 -14.27
N ASN A 75 1.25 5.13 -14.02
CA ASN A 75 2.31 5.83 -14.73
C ASN A 75 2.13 5.79 -16.25
N GLY A 76 0.87 5.87 -16.74
CA GLY A 76 0.53 5.84 -18.14
C GLY A 76 0.52 4.45 -18.77
N LYS A 77 0.70 3.37 -18.00
CA LYS A 77 0.62 1.99 -18.47
C LYS A 77 -0.60 1.28 -17.89
N THR A 78 -1.31 0.53 -18.70
CA THR A 78 -2.51 -0.19 -18.28
C THR A 78 -2.13 -1.49 -17.56
N LEU A 79 -2.58 -1.63 -16.33
CA LEU A 79 -2.38 -2.84 -15.51
C LEU A 79 -3.09 -4.04 -16.16
N HIS A 80 -2.46 -5.20 -16.12
CA HIS A 80 -2.88 -6.46 -16.75
C HIS A 80 -2.93 -6.47 -18.29
N LYS A 81 -2.48 -5.38 -18.94
CA LYS A 81 -2.31 -5.32 -20.41
C LYS A 81 -0.87 -5.02 -20.78
N GLU A 82 -0.33 -3.92 -20.26
CA GLU A 82 1.04 -3.48 -20.54
C GLU A 82 2.02 -3.83 -19.41
N ILE A 83 1.52 -3.91 -18.18
CA ILE A 83 2.26 -4.35 -16.98
C ILE A 83 1.42 -5.36 -16.21
N SER A 84 2.07 -6.35 -15.59
CA SER A 84 1.39 -7.35 -14.74
C SER A 84 1.22 -6.84 -13.31
N PHE A 85 2.19 -6.08 -12.81
CA PHE A 85 2.22 -5.50 -11.46
C PHE A 85 2.83 -4.09 -11.52
N PRO A 86 2.49 -3.21 -10.55
CA PRO A 86 3.19 -1.93 -10.40
C PRO A 86 4.66 -2.14 -10.05
N ASP A 87 5.55 -1.38 -10.67
CA ASP A 87 6.97 -1.37 -10.33
C ASP A 87 7.20 -0.69 -8.97
N HIS A 88 8.24 -1.09 -8.22
CA HIS A 88 8.63 -0.50 -6.93
C HIS A 88 7.44 -0.31 -5.97
N MET A 89 6.66 -1.36 -5.76
CA MET A 89 5.49 -1.35 -4.89
C MET A 89 5.79 -2.02 -3.55
N GLY A 90 5.53 -1.30 -2.45
CA GLY A 90 5.42 -1.87 -1.11
C GLY A 90 3.97 -2.23 -0.79
N LEU A 91 3.76 -3.38 -0.16
CA LEU A 91 2.42 -3.93 0.04
C LEU A 91 2.28 -4.57 1.41
N ILE A 92 1.19 -4.24 2.12
CA ILE A 92 0.67 -5.03 3.24
C ILE A 92 -0.80 -5.28 2.94
N ILE A 93 -1.17 -6.52 2.68
CA ILE A 93 -2.57 -6.95 2.54
C ILE A 93 -2.76 -8.22 3.36
N GLU A 94 -3.61 -8.15 4.39
CA GLU A 94 -3.90 -9.25 5.31
C GLU A 94 -2.65 -9.85 5.99
N ASN A 95 -2.74 -11.10 6.43
CA ASN A 95 -1.63 -11.78 7.08
C ASN A 95 -0.59 -12.20 6.04
N MET A 96 0.53 -11.50 5.99
CA MET A 96 1.67 -11.90 5.18
C MET A 96 2.38 -13.09 5.85
N GLU A 97 2.70 -14.11 5.06
CA GLU A 97 3.45 -15.26 5.54
C GLU A 97 4.94 -14.91 5.65
N LEU A 98 5.40 -14.70 6.89
CA LEU A 98 6.81 -14.55 7.20
C LEU A 98 7.46 -15.90 7.41
N GLN A 99 8.72 -16.07 7.01
CA GLN A 99 9.50 -17.29 7.23
C GLN A 99 9.81 -17.46 8.72
N PRO A 100 9.16 -18.42 9.44
CA PRO A 100 9.24 -18.48 10.90
C PRO A 100 10.61 -18.91 11.42
N GLN A 101 11.42 -19.55 10.59
CA GLN A 101 12.76 -20.04 10.96
C GLN A 101 13.88 -19.03 10.73
N LEU A 102 13.57 -17.91 10.08
CA LEU A 102 14.50 -16.84 9.80
C LEU A 102 14.34 -15.69 10.82
N THR A 103 15.37 -14.87 10.99
CA THR A 103 15.31 -13.58 11.68
C THR A 103 14.57 -12.55 10.83
N ALA A 104 14.30 -11.36 11.37
CA ALA A 104 13.72 -10.26 10.60
C ALA A 104 14.61 -9.85 9.42
N PHE A 105 15.92 -9.71 9.65
CA PHE A 105 16.88 -9.36 8.63
C PHE A 105 16.93 -10.41 7.51
N GLU A 106 17.07 -11.69 7.86
CA GLU A 106 17.11 -12.79 6.89
C GLU A 106 15.83 -12.88 6.04
N ASN A 107 14.65 -12.59 6.62
CA ASN A 107 13.38 -12.54 5.87
C ASN A 107 13.44 -11.47 4.76
N LEU A 108 13.91 -10.26 5.07
CA LEU A 108 14.01 -9.18 4.09
C LEU A 108 15.12 -9.44 3.07
N GLU A 109 16.24 -10.04 3.49
CA GLU A 109 17.32 -10.43 2.59
C GLU A 109 16.88 -11.48 1.57
N GLU A 110 16.10 -12.50 1.99
CA GLU A 110 15.52 -13.48 1.05
C GLU A 110 14.58 -12.82 0.04
N LEU A 111 13.73 -11.89 0.46
CA LEU A 111 12.85 -11.14 -0.44
C LEU A 111 13.64 -10.27 -1.42
N ASN A 112 14.70 -9.61 -0.96
CA ASN A 112 15.54 -8.77 -1.82
C ASN A 112 16.22 -9.56 -2.95
N LYS A 113 16.41 -10.87 -2.81
CA LYS A 113 16.95 -11.74 -3.88
C LYS A 113 16.06 -11.80 -5.12
N ILE A 114 14.79 -11.41 -5.02
CA ILE A 114 13.84 -11.42 -6.14
C ILE A 114 14.14 -10.26 -7.09
N ASN A 115 14.28 -9.04 -6.57
CA ASN A 115 14.39 -7.82 -7.37
C ASN A 115 15.75 -7.15 -7.26
N HIS A 116 16.51 -7.37 -6.19
CA HIS A 116 17.78 -6.72 -5.87
C HIS A 116 17.71 -5.19 -5.82
N TYR A 117 16.59 -4.62 -5.37
CA TYR A 117 16.39 -3.17 -5.31
C TYR A 117 17.00 -2.53 -4.07
N ALA A 118 17.20 -3.30 -3.00
CA ALA A 118 17.72 -2.78 -1.73
C ALA A 118 19.14 -3.27 -1.45
N THR A 119 19.91 -2.43 -0.75
CA THR A 119 21.19 -2.80 -0.17
C THR A 119 21.01 -3.39 1.22
N THR A 120 22.04 -4.03 1.78
CA THR A 120 22.06 -4.45 3.19
C THR A 120 21.76 -3.29 4.15
N SER A 121 22.25 -2.09 3.84
CA SER A 121 21.97 -0.88 4.62
C SER A 121 20.51 -0.48 4.58
N ASP A 122 19.84 -0.60 3.43
CA ASP A 122 18.41 -0.28 3.31
C ASP A 122 17.55 -1.22 4.17
N ILE A 123 17.89 -2.51 4.20
CA ILE A 123 17.22 -3.50 5.05
C ILE A 123 17.40 -3.14 6.53
N GLN A 124 18.63 -2.85 6.96
CA GLN A 124 18.93 -2.45 8.33
C GLN A 124 18.21 -1.16 8.72
N ASP A 125 18.16 -0.20 7.82
CA ASP A 125 17.48 1.08 8.02
C ASP A 125 15.96 0.90 8.17
N ALA A 126 15.33 0.06 7.37
CA ALA A 126 13.91 -0.24 7.47
C ALA A 126 13.57 -0.86 8.84
N LEU A 127 14.35 -1.85 9.28
CA LEU A 127 14.18 -2.47 10.60
C LEU A 127 14.41 -1.48 11.75
N ARG A 128 15.43 -0.61 11.65
CA ARG A 128 15.71 0.42 12.64
C ARG A 128 14.58 1.46 12.73
N LYS A 129 14.06 1.93 11.59
CA LYS A 129 12.99 2.94 11.53
C LYS A 129 11.71 2.50 12.23
N ILE A 130 11.39 1.20 12.21
CA ILE A 130 10.21 0.65 12.88
C ILE A 130 10.52 0.07 14.26
N ASN A 131 11.72 0.32 14.83
CA ASN A 131 12.16 -0.20 16.11
C ASN A 131 12.04 -1.74 16.20
N LEU A 132 12.51 -2.45 15.18
CA LEU A 132 12.56 -3.91 15.14
C LEU A 132 14.01 -4.39 15.00
N GLN A 133 14.80 -4.23 16.09
CA GLN A 133 16.17 -4.73 16.17
C GLN A 133 16.20 -5.99 17.05
N SER A 134 16.01 -7.14 16.43
CA SER A 134 15.98 -8.43 17.11
C SER A 134 16.71 -9.50 16.30
N ASN A 135 17.59 -10.24 16.94
CA ASN A 135 18.25 -11.42 16.37
C ASN A 135 17.45 -12.71 16.58
N GLU A 136 16.26 -12.60 17.17
CA GLU A 136 15.39 -13.77 17.36
C GLU A 136 14.72 -14.19 16.05
N LYS A 137 14.40 -15.47 15.95
CA LYS A 137 13.64 -16.02 14.82
C LYS A 137 12.18 -15.59 14.91
N VAL A 138 11.57 -15.30 13.75
CA VAL A 138 10.19 -14.81 13.61
C VAL A 138 9.15 -15.70 14.31
N LYS A 139 9.40 -17.01 14.46
CA LYS A 139 8.53 -17.91 15.24
C LYS A 139 8.33 -17.50 16.69
N LYS A 140 9.25 -16.70 17.27
CA LYS A 140 9.17 -16.18 18.64
C LYS A 140 8.55 -14.77 18.70
N PHE A 141 8.26 -14.15 17.57
CA PHE A 141 7.75 -12.78 17.53
C PHE A 141 6.32 -12.69 18.06
N SER A 142 6.08 -11.66 18.85
CA SER A 142 4.73 -11.22 19.20
C SER A 142 3.98 -10.75 17.94
N LEU A 143 2.66 -10.59 18.03
CA LEU A 143 1.86 -10.05 16.92
C LEU A 143 2.35 -8.66 16.49
N GLY A 144 2.66 -7.78 17.46
CA GLY A 144 3.22 -6.46 17.15
C GLY A 144 4.58 -6.51 16.47
N MET A 145 5.49 -7.44 16.88
CA MET A 145 6.77 -7.62 16.19
C MET A 145 6.60 -8.12 14.75
N LYS A 146 5.63 -9.01 14.50
CA LYS A 146 5.29 -9.46 13.15
C LYS A 146 4.76 -8.31 12.31
N GLN A 147 3.91 -7.45 12.89
CA GLN A 147 3.40 -6.28 12.20
C GLN A 147 4.51 -5.27 11.88
N LYS A 148 5.45 -5.04 12.80
CA LYS A 148 6.66 -4.24 12.53
C LYS A 148 7.46 -4.81 11.35
N LEU A 149 7.63 -6.13 11.27
CA LEU A 149 8.34 -6.77 10.16
C LEU A 149 7.58 -6.63 8.83
N ASN A 150 6.24 -6.75 8.84
CA ASN A 150 5.42 -6.49 7.65
C ASN A 150 5.60 -5.05 7.13
N ILE A 151 5.66 -4.07 8.04
CA ILE A 151 5.91 -2.67 7.67
C ILE A 151 7.33 -2.54 7.10
N ALA A 152 8.35 -3.10 7.76
CA ALA A 152 9.73 -3.07 7.27
C ALA A 152 9.83 -3.69 5.87
N GLN A 153 9.14 -4.82 5.62
CA GLN A 153 9.05 -5.48 4.32
C GLN A 153 8.42 -4.58 3.23
N ALA A 154 7.40 -3.80 3.57
CA ALA A 154 6.75 -2.94 2.60
C ALA A 154 7.60 -1.71 2.21
N ILE A 155 8.59 -1.32 3.05
CA ILE A 155 9.32 -0.04 2.87
C ILE A 155 10.80 -0.21 2.51
N PHE A 156 11.43 -1.39 2.71
CA PHE A 156 12.88 -1.53 2.61
C PHE A 156 13.44 -1.28 1.20
N GLU A 157 12.64 -1.49 0.15
CA GLU A 157 13.00 -1.22 -1.24
C GLU A 157 12.71 0.24 -1.68
N ASN A 158 12.40 1.16 -0.76
CA ASN A 158 12.03 2.54 -1.05
C ASN A 158 10.95 2.66 -2.13
N PRO A 159 9.72 2.19 -1.87
CA PRO A 159 8.67 2.07 -2.86
C PRO A 159 8.22 3.42 -3.42
N GLN A 160 7.76 3.43 -4.68
CA GLN A 160 7.06 4.55 -5.31
C GLN A 160 5.54 4.49 -5.10
N LEU A 161 5.03 3.30 -4.85
CA LEU A 161 3.65 3.03 -4.46
C LEU A 161 3.65 2.20 -3.18
N LEU A 162 2.94 2.67 -2.15
CA LEU A 162 2.80 1.95 -0.89
C LEU A 162 1.33 1.70 -0.59
N LEU A 163 0.94 0.44 -0.50
CA LEU A 163 -0.43 0.01 -0.20
C LEU A 163 -0.46 -0.71 1.15
N LEU A 164 -1.21 -0.17 2.10
CA LEU A 164 -1.26 -0.67 3.48
C LEU A 164 -2.69 -0.98 3.90
N ASP A 165 -2.98 -2.24 4.17
CA ASP A 165 -4.26 -2.67 4.74
C ASP A 165 -4.11 -2.87 6.25
N GLU A 166 -4.85 -2.08 7.03
CA GLU A 166 -4.86 -2.10 8.51
C GLU A 166 -3.45 -2.05 9.14
N PRO A 167 -2.55 -1.13 8.73
CA PRO A 167 -1.15 -1.17 9.15
C PRO A 167 -0.93 -0.90 10.64
N THR A 168 -1.89 -0.26 11.33
CA THR A 168 -1.79 0.10 12.75
C THR A 168 -2.24 -1.02 13.69
N ASN A 169 -2.82 -2.10 13.17
CA ASN A 169 -3.27 -3.22 13.99
C ASN A 169 -2.12 -3.82 14.81
N ALA A 170 -2.37 -4.05 16.10
CA ALA A 170 -1.41 -4.60 17.06
C ALA A 170 -0.15 -3.74 17.31
N LEU A 171 -0.11 -2.49 16.86
CA LEU A 171 0.96 -1.55 17.16
C LEU A 171 0.66 -0.74 18.43
N ASP A 172 1.72 -0.47 19.21
CA ASP A 172 1.69 0.50 20.28
C ASP A 172 1.80 1.95 19.74
N THR A 173 1.49 2.92 20.60
CA THR A 173 1.49 4.36 20.24
C THR A 173 2.84 4.84 19.72
N ASP A 174 3.95 4.35 20.30
CA ASP A 174 5.30 4.75 19.88
C ASP A 174 5.60 4.24 18.47
N THR A 175 5.20 3.01 18.18
CA THR A 175 5.36 2.43 16.84
C THR A 175 4.47 3.12 15.78
N ILE A 176 3.26 3.55 16.15
CA ILE A 176 2.42 4.39 15.27
C ILE A 176 3.13 5.71 14.96
N GLY A 177 3.80 6.31 15.95
CA GLY A 177 4.65 7.49 15.74
C GLY A 177 5.80 7.24 14.74
N CYS A 178 6.48 6.08 14.86
CA CYS A 178 7.50 5.67 13.90
C CYS A 178 6.93 5.48 12.49
N LEU A 179 5.78 4.81 12.38
CA LEU A 179 5.10 4.64 11.10
C LEU A 179 4.77 5.99 10.45
N LYS A 180 4.23 6.95 11.22
CA LYS A 180 3.95 8.31 10.72
C LYS A 180 5.20 8.98 10.15
N ALA A 181 6.32 8.93 10.86
CA ALA A 181 7.58 9.50 10.39
C ALA A 181 8.06 8.83 9.09
N ILE A 182 7.92 7.49 8.98
CA ILE A 182 8.25 6.73 7.77
C ILE A 182 7.38 7.17 6.59
N LEU A 183 6.07 7.29 6.78
CA LEU A 183 5.13 7.71 5.73
C LEU A 183 5.43 9.12 5.23
N GLU A 184 5.72 10.06 6.13
CA GLU A 184 6.11 11.42 5.78
C GLU A 184 7.44 11.47 5.00
N ASP A 185 8.42 10.63 5.35
CA ASP A 185 9.68 10.51 4.61
C ASP A 185 9.47 9.97 3.19
N LEU A 186 8.64 8.94 3.04
CA LEU A 186 8.30 8.37 1.74
C LEU A 186 7.49 9.34 0.88
N LYS A 187 6.54 10.06 1.49
CA LYS A 187 5.78 11.13 0.83
C LYS A 187 6.71 12.21 0.26
N LYS A 188 7.70 12.68 1.02
CA LYS A 188 8.71 13.65 0.55
C LYS A 188 9.52 13.13 -0.64
N LYS A 189 9.66 11.80 -0.77
CA LYS A 189 10.28 11.12 -1.92
C LYS A 189 9.32 10.88 -3.09
N ASN A 190 8.14 11.50 -3.07
CA ASN A 190 7.06 11.34 -4.06
C ASN A 190 6.46 9.92 -4.12
N CYS A 191 6.49 9.15 -3.04
CA CYS A 191 5.72 7.92 -2.94
C CYS A 191 4.21 8.23 -2.91
N CYS A 192 3.42 7.51 -3.68
CA CYS A 192 1.96 7.49 -3.55
C CYS A 192 1.61 6.46 -2.47
N ILE A 193 0.92 6.90 -1.41
CA ILE A 193 0.62 6.05 -0.26
C ILE A 193 -0.89 5.92 -0.10
N ILE A 194 -1.39 4.67 -0.03
CA ILE A 194 -2.81 4.39 0.17
C ILE A 194 -2.95 3.47 1.39
N ILE A 195 -3.67 3.95 2.40
CA ILE A 195 -3.92 3.23 3.65
C ILE A 195 -5.40 2.88 3.74
N ALA A 196 -5.73 1.61 3.89
CA ALA A 196 -7.08 1.17 4.17
C ALA A 196 -7.23 0.83 5.66
N THR A 197 -8.26 1.34 6.33
CA THR A 197 -8.52 1.02 7.73
C THR A 197 -9.99 1.23 8.10
N HIS A 198 -10.41 0.63 9.19
CA HIS A 198 -11.69 0.89 9.84
C HIS A 198 -11.56 1.85 11.04
N ASP A 199 -10.33 2.23 11.43
CA ASP A 199 -10.05 3.16 12.53
C ASP A 199 -9.96 4.59 12.03
N HIS A 200 -11.02 5.36 12.28
CA HIS A 200 -11.11 6.76 11.86
C HIS A 200 -10.10 7.67 12.57
N GLN A 201 -9.77 7.40 13.84
CA GLN A 201 -8.90 8.29 14.63
C GLN A 201 -7.45 8.22 14.13
N ASN A 202 -6.95 7.02 13.91
CA ASN A 202 -5.58 6.83 13.42
C ASN A 202 -5.40 7.36 12.01
N ILE A 203 -6.37 7.13 11.10
CA ILE A 203 -6.24 7.55 9.70
C ILE A 203 -6.21 9.08 9.56
N THR A 204 -7.01 9.81 10.34
CA THR A 204 -7.08 11.28 10.27
C THR A 204 -5.73 11.94 10.58
N SER A 205 -4.93 11.34 11.46
CA SER A 205 -3.62 11.87 11.83
C SER A 205 -2.51 11.52 10.84
N LEU A 206 -2.74 10.56 9.95
CA LEU A 206 -1.74 10.00 9.02
C LEU A 206 -1.91 10.48 7.58
N CYS A 207 -3.12 10.89 7.18
CA CYS A 207 -3.47 11.07 5.78
C CYS A 207 -3.69 12.53 5.40
N ASP A 208 -3.30 12.90 4.18
CA ASP A 208 -3.58 14.21 3.58
C ASP A 208 -5.02 14.29 3.07
N GLN A 209 -5.57 13.16 2.60
CA GLN A 209 -6.92 13.06 2.07
C GLN A 209 -7.59 11.78 2.55
N ILE A 210 -8.85 11.90 2.96
CA ILE A 210 -9.65 10.77 3.46
C ILE A 210 -10.77 10.48 2.47
N LEU A 211 -10.87 9.22 2.09
CA LEU A 211 -11.92 8.68 1.26
C LEU A 211 -12.77 7.69 2.09
N GLU A 212 -14.07 7.68 1.89
CA GLU A 212 -14.97 6.72 2.53
C GLU A 212 -15.36 5.60 1.56
N MET A 213 -15.10 4.36 1.96
CA MET A 213 -15.57 3.18 1.25
C MET A 213 -16.85 2.67 1.90
N LYS A 214 -17.96 2.76 1.18
CA LYS A 214 -19.28 2.30 1.65
C LYS A 214 -19.97 1.49 0.56
N GLU A 215 -20.36 0.25 0.90
CA GLU A 215 -21.11 -0.65 0.00
C GLU A 215 -20.50 -0.76 -1.41
N GLY A 216 -19.16 -0.83 -1.47
CA GLY A 216 -18.41 -0.94 -2.73
C GLY A 216 -18.25 0.35 -3.51
N ASN A 217 -18.72 1.49 -3.02
CA ASN A 217 -18.53 2.80 -3.63
C ASN A 217 -17.48 3.61 -2.85
N LEU A 218 -16.71 4.43 -3.55
CA LEU A 218 -15.68 5.30 -2.99
C LEU A 218 -16.15 6.75 -3.04
N TYR A 219 -16.15 7.41 -1.90
CA TYR A 219 -16.58 8.81 -1.75
C TYR A 219 -15.43 9.67 -1.23
N ASP A 220 -15.29 10.87 -1.79
CA ASP A 220 -14.38 11.88 -1.24
C ASP A 220 -15.01 12.47 0.02
N LYS A 221 -14.27 12.48 1.13
CA LYS A 221 -14.72 13.01 2.41
C LYS A 221 -13.97 14.33 2.65
N ASN A 222 -14.43 15.38 1.97
CA ASN A 222 -13.98 16.75 2.22
C ASN A 222 -14.55 17.31 3.52
#